data_ab3c5c293c6e2c5f52120140d3d742ce
#
_entry.id   ab3c5c293c6e2c5f52120140d3d742ce
#
_cell.length_a   1.000
_cell.length_b   1.000
_cell.length_c   1.000
_cell.angle_alpha   90.00
_cell.angle_beta   90.00
_cell.angle_gamma   90.00
#
_symmetry.space_group_name_H-M   'P 1'
#
loop_
_entity.id
_entity.type
_entity.pdbx_description
1 polymer ?
#
loop_
_entity_poly.entity_id
_entity_poly.type
_entity_poly.pdbx_seq_one_letter_code
_entity_poly.pdbx_strand_id
1 'polypeptide(L)'
;ETDGNANVTMKNVANLEGEVYKTTNRIIQRQRMKDELNILFPEVAKQYETDLDNHIIYTHDEASTPVLKQYCMAVSLYPLLTEGVGNIDGVTPSEPNDLQSFSGQITNLIFLLSSQCKGAVAVGEYFIALNYYVVKEFGDKWYEKLDCEASSPHCLIKRTVRDNILKAFKQFVWGVNQPAGNRSYQSPFTNISYYDHTYFTSLFGEFCYPDGSKPEWIAIDTLQRMFMKWFNQIRLKQVLTFPVETFAMVHNGDDIIDLNYKQLCAEMYAEGHSFFTYISDSADSLASCC
;
A
#
# COMPACT_ATOMS: atom_id res chain seq x y z
N GLU A 1 14.85 6.97 20.46
CA GLU A 1 14.26 7.59 19.27
C GLU A 1 13.26 6.63 18.64
N THR A 2 12.06 7.08 18.36
CA THR A 2 11.08 6.37 17.57
C THR A 2 11.24 6.82 16.12
N ASP A 3 11.44 5.89 15.21
CA ASP A 3 11.35 6.17 13.78
C ASP A 3 9.88 6.45 13.45
N GLY A 4 9.59 7.63 12.90
CA GLY A 4 8.21 8.03 12.56
C GLY A 4 7.52 7.12 11.54
N ASN A 5 8.28 6.35 10.76
CA ASN A 5 7.77 5.35 9.82
C ASN A 5 7.64 3.95 10.43
N ALA A 6 8.05 3.77 11.68
CA ALA A 6 7.90 2.52 12.39
C ALA A 6 6.86 2.69 13.48
N ASN A 7 5.76 1.99 13.42
CA ASN A 7 4.80 1.90 14.54
C ASN A 7 5.41 1.19 15.77
N VAL A 8 6.73 1.18 15.89
CA VAL A 8 7.49 0.51 16.93
C VAL A 8 7.88 1.53 17.98
N THR A 9 7.20 1.49 19.10
CA THR A 9 7.46 2.37 20.24
C THR A 9 8.53 1.84 21.20
N MET A 10 8.91 0.57 21.05
CA MET A 10 9.90 -0.07 21.92
C MET A 10 11.25 -0.18 21.23
N LYS A 11 12.31 0.30 21.92
CA LYS A 11 13.69 0.07 21.47
C LYS A 11 14.04 -1.40 21.60
N ASN A 12 14.65 -1.94 20.56
CA ASN A 12 15.18 -3.31 20.55
C ASN A 12 16.52 -3.36 19.81
N VAL A 13 17.20 -4.51 19.86
CA VAL A 13 18.53 -4.68 19.26
C VAL A 13 18.51 -4.42 17.75
N ALA A 14 17.48 -4.86 17.03
CA ALA A 14 17.38 -4.68 15.59
C ALA A 14 17.16 -3.21 15.20
N ASN A 15 16.47 -2.42 16.02
CA ASN A 15 16.40 -0.96 15.83
C ASN A 15 17.76 -0.30 16.03
N LEU A 16 18.50 -0.74 17.04
CA LEU A 16 19.83 -0.22 17.29
C LEU A 16 20.80 -0.55 16.15
N GLU A 17 20.80 -1.77 15.66
CA GLU A 17 21.58 -2.16 14.48
C GLU A 17 21.18 -1.34 13.25
N GLY A 18 19.89 -1.15 13.02
CA GLY A 18 19.37 -0.31 11.94
C GLY A 18 19.90 1.12 11.99
N GLU A 19 19.95 1.73 13.16
CA GLU A 19 20.50 3.09 13.34
C GLU A 19 22.02 3.14 13.09
N VAL A 20 22.77 2.13 13.52
CA VAL A 20 24.21 2.02 13.22
C VAL A 20 24.44 1.90 11.71
N TYR A 21 23.69 1.03 11.03
CA TYR A 21 23.77 0.88 9.56
C TYR A 21 23.41 2.17 8.83
N LYS A 22 22.34 2.85 9.23
CA LYS A 22 21.94 4.13 8.64
C LYS A 22 23.03 5.17 8.77
N THR A 23 23.66 5.29 9.94
CA THR A 23 24.74 6.22 10.18
C THR A 23 25.95 5.91 9.31
N THR A 24 26.39 4.66 9.27
CA THR A 24 27.52 4.21 8.44
C THR A 24 27.25 4.43 6.95
N ASN A 25 26.08 4.05 6.48
CA ASN A 25 25.69 4.21 5.08
C ASN A 25 25.66 5.68 4.66
N ARG A 26 25.19 6.57 5.52
CA ARG A 26 25.18 8.01 5.26
C ARG A 26 26.59 8.56 5.07
N ILE A 27 27.52 8.17 5.92
CA ILE A 27 28.92 8.58 5.83
C ILE A 27 29.52 8.10 4.49
N ILE A 28 29.32 6.84 4.15
CA ILE A 28 29.79 6.26 2.88
C ILE A 28 29.18 6.99 1.69
N GLN A 29 27.88 7.26 1.70
CA GLN A 29 27.21 7.92 0.60
C GLN A 29 27.70 9.35 0.41
N ARG A 30 27.85 10.11 1.49
CA ARG A 30 28.38 11.48 1.42
C ARG A 30 29.80 11.51 0.85
N GLN A 31 30.64 10.58 1.25
CA GLN A 31 31.98 10.50 0.70
C GLN A 31 31.96 10.17 -0.80
N ARG A 32 31.15 9.20 -1.23
CA ARG A 32 30.99 8.86 -2.66
C ARG A 32 30.49 10.03 -3.48
N MET A 33 29.44 10.70 -3.03
CA MET A 33 28.90 11.88 -3.72
C MET A 33 29.95 12.99 -3.85
N LYS A 34 30.73 13.23 -2.79
CA LYS A 34 31.83 14.18 -2.80
C LYS A 34 32.89 13.80 -3.83
N ASP A 35 33.30 12.55 -3.84
CA ASP A 35 34.33 12.05 -4.78
C ASP A 35 33.86 12.16 -6.24
N GLU A 36 32.62 11.77 -6.54
CA GLU A 36 32.04 11.89 -7.87
C GLU A 36 31.86 13.36 -8.30
N LEU A 37 31.38 14.21 -7.42
CA LEU A 37 31.26 15.65 -7.71
C LEU A 37 32.61 16.31 -7.96
N ASN A 38 33.67 15.93 -7.22
CA ASN A 38 35.00 16.44 -7.46
C ASN A 38 35.56 16.04 -8.83
N ILE A 39 35.15 14.88 -9.37
CA ILE A 39 35.54 14.43 -10.70
C ILE A 39 34.73 15.14 -11.79
N LEU A 40 33.40 15.18 -11.62
CA LEU A 40 32.48 15.65 -12.66
C LEU A 40 32.26 17.17 -12.63
N PHE A 41 32.19 17.77 -11.44
CA PHE A 41 31.85 19.17 -11.21
C PHE A 41 32.63 19.76 -10.04
N PRO A 42 33.95 19.89 -10.13
CA PRO A 42 34.82 20.27 -9.01
C PRO A 42 34.47 21.62 -8.37
N GLU A 43 33.97 22.58 -9.14
CA GLU A 43 33.51 23.87 -8.65
C GLU A 43 32.25 23.77 -7.79
N VAL A 44 31.41 22.76 -8.04
CA VAL A 44 30.17 22.53 -7.29
C VAL A 44 30.40 21.71 -6.02
N ALA A 45 31.39 20.83 -6.03
CA ALA A 45 31.64 19.88 -4.94
C ALA A 45 31.81 20.56 -3.57
N LYS A 46 32.57 21.66 -3.51
CA LYS A 46 32.81 22.42 -2.29
C LYS A 46 31.54 23.13 -1.80
N GLN A 47 30.75 23.67 -2.72
CA GLN A 47 29.48 24.30 -2.40
C GLN A 47 28.48 23.26 -1.89
N TYR A 48 28.38 22.10 -2.53
CA TYR A 48 27.53 20.99 -2.10
C TYR A 48 27.80 20.58 -0.64
N GLU A 49 29.09 20.41 -0.27
CA GLU A 49 29.49 20.05 1.09
C GLU A 49 29.06 21.15 2.10
N THR A 50 29.33 22.42 1.75
CA THR A 50 28.95 23.56 2.58
C THR A 50 27.45 23.66 2.77
N ASP A 51 26.69 23.44 1.71
CA ASP A 51 25.22 23.54 1.74
C ASP A 51 24.57 22.39 2.53
N LEU A 52 25.14 21.18 2.47
CA LEU A 52 24.73 20.07 3.34
C LEU A 52 25.00 20.36 4.82
N ASP A 53 26.19 20.86 5.14
CA ASP A 53 26.58 21.16 6.53
C ASP A 53 25.77 22.32 7.12
N ASN A 54 25.41 23.28 6.30
CA ASN A 54 24.55 24.42 6.68
C ASN A 54 23.06 24.12 6.57
N HIS A 55 22.65 22.89 6.25
CA HIS A 55 21.25 22.48 6.07
C HIS A 55 20.48 23.29 5.00
N ILE A 56 21.17 23.82 3.99
CA ILE A 56 20.56 24.53 2.85
C ILE A 56 19.94 23.51 1.89
N ILE A 57 20.62 22.36 1.70
CA ILE A 57 20.12 21.23 0.94
C ILE A 57 19.98 19.99 1.82
N TYR A 58 19.09 19.10 1.41
CA TYR A 58 18.82 17.84 2.08
C TYR A 58 18.73 16.71 1.05
N THR A 59 19.48 15.63 1.29
CA THR A 59 19.37 14.41 0.48
C THR A 59 18.43 13.43 1.17
N HIS A 60 17.30 13.17 0.52
CA HIS A 60 16.29 12.24 1.05
C HIS A 60 16.83 10.81 1.04
N ASP A 61 16.55 10.06 2.11
CA ASP A 61 16.94 8.66 2.28
C ASP A 61 18.43 8.34 1.99
N GLU A 62 19.31 9.28 2.25
CA GLU A 62 20.75 9.21 2.00
C GLU A 62 21.38 7.88 2.49
N ALA A 63 20.92 7.37 3.63
CA ALA A 63 21.39 6.11 4.19
C ALA A 63 21.03 4.87 3.36
N SER A 64 20.06 4.98 2.45
CA SER A 64 19.60 3.89 1.60
C SER A 64 20.21 3.88 0.20
N THR A 65 20.92 4.95 -0.20
CA THR A 65 21.45 5.13 -1.56
C THR A 65 22.72 4.34 -1.88
N PRO A 66 23.56 3.87 -0.92
CA PRO A 66 24.77 3.11 -1.25
C PRO A 66 24.51 1.80 -2.01
N VAL A 67 23.32 1.23 -1.86
CA VAL A 67 22.91 0.02 -2.58
C VAL A 67 21.89 0.41 -3.65
N LEU A 68 22.20 0.09 -4.90
CA LEU A 68 21.28 0.34 -6.02
C LEU A 68 20.12 -0.66 -5.98
N LYS A 69 18.93 -0.18 -5.63
CA LYS A 69 17.68 -0.93 -5.68
C LYS A 69 16.50 0.01 -5.95
N GLN A 70 15.38 -0.53 -6.37
CA GLN A 70 14.18 0.24 -6.65
C GLN A 70 13.75 1.06 -5.43
N TYR A 71 13.27 2.28 -5.66
CA TYR A 71 12.74 3.10 -4.59
C TYR A 71 11.36 2.62 -4.16
N CYS A 72 10.38 2.69 -5.05
CA CYS A 72 9.04 2.16 -4.84
C CYS A 72 8.66 1.20 -5.98
N MET A 73 7.66 0.37 -5.74
CA MET A 73 7.10 -0.52 -6.76
C MET A 73 5.58 -0.59 -6.66
N ALA A 74 4.92 -0.57 -7.81
CA ALA A 74 3.53 -0.98 -7.95
C ALA A 74 3.50 -2.44 -8.44
N VAL A 75 2.62 -3.24 -7.86
CA VAL A 75 2.58 -4.70 -8.12
C VAL A 75 1.21 -5.09 -8.62
N SER A 76 1.15 -5.87 -9.69
CA SER A 76 -0.08 -6.56 -10.04
C SER A 76 -0.35 -7.70 -9.06
N LEU A 77 -1.60 -7.78 -8.62
CA LEU A 77 -2.06 -8.86 -7.74
C LEU A 77 -2.59 -10.07 -8.52
N TYR A 78 -2.64 -10.01 -9.85
CA TYR A 78 -3.12 -11.12 -10.66
C TYR A 78 -2.36 -12.44 -10.43
N PRO A 79 -1.01 -12.45 -10.35
CA PRO A 79 -0.27 -13.67 -10.01
C PRO A 79 -0.65 -14.26 -8.65
N LEU A 80 -1.00 -13.41 -7.68
CA LEU A 80 -1.49 -13.88 -6.38
C LEU A 80 -2.80 -14.66 -6.50
N LEU A 81 -3.68 -14.26 -7.44
CA LEU A 81 -4.97 -14.92 -7.67
C LEU A 81 -4.82 -16.27 -8.38
N THR A 82 -3.74 -16.50 -9.11
CA THR A 82 -3.52 -17.69 -9.96
C THR A 82 -2.49 -18.66 -9.41
N GLU A 83 -1.48 -18.16 -8.71
CA GLU A 83 -0.31 -18.92 -8.31
C GLU A 83 -0.04 -18.88 -6.80
N GLY A 84 -0.55 -17.83 -6.13
CA GLY A 84 -0.24 -17.58 -4.73
C GLY A 84 1.17 -17.01 -4.52
N VAL A 85 1.60 -16.95 -3.26
CA VAL A 85 2.92 -16.44 -2.87
C VAL A 85 3.80 -17.57 -2.39
N GLY A 86 4.86 -17.88 -3.14
CA GLY A 86 5.88 -18.83 -2.75
C GLY A 86 7.28 -18.38 -3.13
N ASN A 87 8.21 -18.52 -2.21
CA ASN A 87 9.61 -18.09 -2.35
C ASN A 87 10.63 -19.09 -1.87
N ILE A 88 10.19 -20.26 -1.49
CA ILE A 88 11.08 -21.30 -0.96
C ILE A 88 11.20 -22.38 -2.02
N ASP A 89 12.41 -22.66 -2.47
CA ASP A 89 12.69 -23.74 -3.40
C ASP A 89 12.10 -25.05 -2.88
N GLY A 90 11.36 -25.75 -3.73
CA GLY A 90 10.70 -27.01 -3.41
C GLY A 90 9.35 -26.89 -2.69
N VAL A 91 8.88 -25.67 -2.42
CA VAL A 91 7.51 -25.41 -1.96
C VAL A 91 6.69 -24.87 -3.13
N THR A 92 5.68 -25.64 -3.54
CA THR A 92 4.74 -25.16 -4.57
C THR A 92 3.72 -24.23 -3.91
N PRO A 93 3.68 -22.95 -4.27
CA PRO A 93 2.63 -22.05 -3.80
C PRO A 93 1.29 -22.49 -4.38
N SER A 94 0.22 -22.11 -3.72
CA SER A 94 -1.13 -22.23 -4.25
C SER A 94 -1.86 -20.91 -4.06
N GLU A 95 -2.79 -20.66 -4.95
CA GLU A 95 -3.67 -19.48 -4.84
C GLU A 95 -4.46 -19.50 -3.53
N PRO A 96 -4.83 -18.34 -2.99
CA PRO A 96 -5.71 -18.28 -1.82
C PRO A 96 -7.07 -18.93 -2.12
N ASN A 97 -7.65 -19.60 -1.13
CA ASN A 97 -8.93 -20.25 -1.28
C ASN A 97 -10.12 -19.41 -0.80
N ASP A 98 -9.85 -18.48 0.12
CA ASP A 98 -10.85 -17.66 0.82
C ASP A 98 -10.28 -16.28 1.19
N LEU A 99 -11.14 -15.40 1.73
CA LEU A 99 -10.75 -14.06 2.19
C LEU A 99 -9.65 -14.08 3.23
N GLN A 100 -9.60 -15.06 4.10
CA GLN A 100 -8.62 -15.12 5.16
C GLN A 100 -7.25 -15.53 4.63
N SER A 101 -7.18 -16.53 3.77
CA SER A 101 -5.94 -16.93 3.09
C SER A 101 -5.43 -15.84 2.16
N PHE A 102 -6.31 -15.14 1.44
CA PHE A 102 -5.95 -13.96 0.65
C PHE A 102 -5.30 -12.88 1.52
N SER A 103 -5.92 -12.52 2.65
CA SER A 103 -5.38 -11.50 3.56
C SER A 103 -4.02 -11.88 4.15
N GLY A 104 -3.80 -13.18 4.39
CA GLY A 104 -2.50 -13.71 4.82
C GLY A 104 -1.46 -13.64 3.71
N GLN A 105 -1.80 -14.10 2.53
CA GLN A 105 -0.85 -14.14 1.41
C GLN A 105 -0.48 -12.76 0.90
N ILE A 106 -1.42 -11.80 0.80
CA ILE A 106 -1.08 -10.42 0.40
C ILE A 106 -0.16 -9.75 1.42
N THR A 107 -0.35 -10.01 2.71
CA THR A 107 0.55 -9.53 3.74
C THR A 107 1.96 -10.10 3.56
N ASN A 108 2.08 -11.41 3.32
CA ASN A 108 3.37 -12.05 3.06
C ASN A 108 4.03 -11.51 1.78
N LEU A 109 3.27 -11.29 0.71
CA LEU A 109 3.77 -10.68 -0.52
C LEU A 109 4.36 -9.29 -0.25
N ILE A 110 3.66 -8.45 0.52
CA ILE A 110 4.15 -7.12 0.88
C ILE A 110 5.43 -7.20 1.70
N PHE A 111 5.51 -8.08 2.69
CA PHE A 111 6.74 -8.27 3.48
C PHE A 111 7.91 -8.71 2.60
N LEU A 112 7.68 -9.63 1.67
CA LEU A 112 8.66 -10.09 0.72
C LEU A 112 9.17 -8.94 -0.16
N LEU A 113 8.25 -8.24 -0.83
CA LEU A 113 8.59 -7.18 -1.76
C LEU A 113 9.20 -5.96 -1.06
N SER A 114 8.79 -5.67 0.17
CA SER A 114 9.38 -4.60 0.97
C SER A 114 10.86 -4.80 1.27
N SER A 115 11.39 -6.01 1.13
CA SER A 115 12.83 -6.29 1.21
C SER A 115 13.59 -5.86 -0.05
N GLN A 116 12.92 -5.76 -1.18
CA GLN A 116 13.50 -5.48 -2.49
C GLN A 116 13.50 -4.00 -2.85
N CYS A 117 12.70 -3.18 -2.17
CA CYS A 117 12.62 -1.74 -2.43
C CYS A 117 13.02 -0.92 -1.20
N LYS A 118 13.33 0.37 -1.44
CA LYS A 118 13.66 1.34 -0.37
C LYS A 118 12.42 2.00 0.22
N GLY A 119 11.42 2.25 -0.63
CA GLY A 119 10.18 2.95 -0.31
C GLY A 119 8.98 2.01 -0.21
N ALA A 120 7.90 2.39 -0.89
CA ALA A 120 6.61 1.73 -0.79
C ALA A 120 6.44 0.53 -1.73
N VAL A 121 5.63 -0.43 -1.27
CA VAL A 121 4.98 -1.44 -2.10
C VAL A 121 3.53 -1.02 -2.29
N ALA A 122 3.17 -0.61 -3.50
CA ALA A 122 1.82 -0.21 -3.85
C ALA A 122 1.03 -1.41 -4.38
N VAL A 123 -0.08 -1.72 -3.71
CA VAL A 123 -1.03 -2.76 -4.08
C VAL A 123 -2.33 -2.11 -4.55
N GLY A 124 -2.25 -1.35 -5.65
CA GLY A 124 -3.37 -0.58 -6.19
C GLY A 124 -4.59 -1.41 -6.60
N GLU A 125 -4.39 -2.69 -6.89
CA GLU A 125 -5.44 -3.65 -7.24
C GLU A 125 -6.09 -4.31 -6.00
N TYR A 126 -5.82 -3.84 -4.78
CA TYR A 126 -6.25 -4.50 -3.54
C TYR A 126 -7.75 -4.78 -3.51
N PHE A 127 -8.60 -3.79 -3.81
CA PHE A 127 -10.05 -3.96 -3.79
C PHE A 127 -10.57 -4.84 -4.93
N ILE A 128 -9.88 -4.80 -6.08
CA ILE A 128 -10.19 -5.69 -7.22
C ILE A 128 -9.93 -7.15 -6.81
N ALA A 129 -8.74 -7.44 -6.30
CA ALA A 129 -8.36 -8.78 -5.87
C ALA A 129 -9.21 -9.27 -4.69
N LEU A 130 -9.48 -8.42 -3.71
CA LEU A 130 -10.33 -8.75 -2.55
C LEU A 130 -11.76 -9.12 -3.01
N ASN A 131 -12.34 -8.36 -3.94
CA ASN A 131 -13.68 -8.63 -4.44
C ASN A 131 -13.82 -10.04 -5.04
N TYR A 132 -12.79 -10.55 -5.70
CA TYR A 132 -12.80 -11.91 -6.23
C TYR A 132 -13.11 -12.96 -5.13
N TYR A 133 -12.49 -12.82 -3.97
CA TYR A 133 -12.73 -13.73 -2.84
C TYR A 133 -14.04 -13.44 -2.10
N VAL A 134 -14.48 -12.18 -2.08
CA VAL A 134 -15.82 -11.83 -1.55
C VAL A 134 -16.91 -12.47 -2.38
N VAL A 135 -16.82 -12.40 -3.71
CA VAL A 135 -17.75 -13.08 -4.63
C VAL A 135 -17.67 -14.58 -4.46
N LYS A 136 -16.48 -15.16 -4.37
CA LYS A 136 -16.26 -16.60 -4.21
C LYS A 136 -16.90 -17.15 -2.92
N GLU A 137 -16.89 -16.37 -1.82
CA GLU A 137 -17.46 -16.79 -0.54
C GLU A 137 -18.96 -16.49 -0.38
N PHE A 138 -19.42 -15.34 -0.88
CA PHE A 138 -20.78 -14.82 -0.60
C PHE A 138 -21.66 -14.70 -1.85
N GLY A 139 -21.11 -15.03 -3.02
CA GLY A 139 -21.81 -14.98 -4.31
C GLY A 139 -21.89 -13.57 -4.89
N ASP A 140 -22.40 -13.52 -6.12
CA ASP A 140 -22.68 -12.27 -6.80
C ASP A 140 -23.65 -11.42 -5.99
N LYS A 141 -23.54 -10.10 -6.15
CA LYS A 141 -24.38 -9.11 -5.44
C LYS A 141 -24.33 -9.23 -3.91
N TRP A 142 -23.20 -9.69 -3.37
CA TRP A 142 -22.95 -9.74 -1.94
C TRP A 142 -23.20 -8.39 -1.24
N TYR A 143 -23.03 -7.28 -1.95
CA TYR A 143 -23.26 -5.92 -1.46
C TYR A 143 -24.74 -5.63 -1.13
N GLU A 144 -25.69 -6.38 -1.70
CA GLU A 144 -27.11 -6.31 -1.35
C GLU A 144 -27.43 -7.08 -0.04
N LYS A 145 -26.48 -7.92 0.42
CA LYS A 145 -26.65 -8.84 1.56
C LYS A 145 -25.68 -8.56 2.71
N LEU A 146 -25.14 -7.36 2.79
CA LEU A 146 -24.09 -6.99 3.75
C LEU A 146 -24.44 -7.35 5.20
N ASP A 147 -25.66 -7.14 5.62
CA ASP A 147 -26.14 -7.37 7.00
C ASP A 147 -26.84 -8.73 7.16
N CYS A 148 -26.84 -9.58 6.13
CA CYS A 148 -27.32 -10.94 6.22
C CYS A 148 -26.29 -11.85 6.90
N GLU A 149 -26.77 -12.83 7.70
CA GLU A 149 -25.88 -13.87 8.25
C GLU A 149 -25.25 -14.68 7.10
N ALA A 150 -23.94 -14.74 7.11
CA ALA A 150 -23.14 -15.56 6.20
C ALA A 150 -22.55 -16.71 6.99
N SER A 151 -22.87 -17.92 6.62
CA SER A 151 -22.21 -19.11 7.15
C SER A 151 -20.91 -19.33 6.39
N SER A 152 -19.78 -18.90 6.95
CA SER A 152 -18.49 -19.41 6.47
C SER A 152 -18.36 -20.87 6.89
N PRO A 153 -17.99 -21.79 5.99
CA PRO A 153 -17.84 -23.20 6.33
C PRO A 153 -16.76 -23.49 7.41
N HIS A 154 -15.93 -22.49 7.72
CA HIS A 154 -14.83 -22.59 8.68
C HIS A 154 -15.08 -21.84 10.00
N CYS A 155 -16.25 -21.23 10.20
CA CYS A 155 -16.52 -20.42 11.40
C CYS A 155 -17.76 -20.90 12.15
N LEU A 156 -17.56 -21.33 13.39
CA LEU A 156 -18.64 -21.71 14.30
C LEU A 156 -19.47 -20.51 14.79
N ILE A 157 -18.99 -19.29 14.54
CA ILE A 157 -19.66 -18.04 14.95
C ILE A 157 -20.38 -17.48 13.72
N LYS A 158 -21.67 -17.30 13.83
CA LYS A 158 -22.46 -16.62 12.80
C LYS A 158 -22.02 -15.16 12.67
N ARG A 159 -21.62 -14.76 11.49
CA ARG A 159 -21.19 -13.41 11.14
C ARG A 159 -21.91 -12.93 9.90
N THR A 160 -22.12 -11.62 9.80
CA THR A 160 -22.65 -11.03 8.56
C THR A 160 -21.57 -11.01 7.47
N VAL A 161 -21.97 -10.80 6.21
CA VAL A 161 -21.02 -10.56 5.10
C VAL A 161 -20.11 -9.37 5.45
N ARG A 162 -20.68 -8.30 5.98
CA ARG A 162 -19.96 -7.12 6.46
C ARG A 162 -18.88 -7.47 7.47
N ASP A 163 -19.20 -8.29 8.48
CA ASP A 163 -18.26 -8.68 9.53
C ASP A 163 -17.06 -9.46 8.98
N ASN A 164 -17.31 -10.33 8.00
CA ASN A 164 -16.22 -11.09 7.36
C ASN A 164 -15.30 -10.19 6.53
N ILE A 165 -15.86 -9.25 5.77
CA ILE A 165 -15.07 -8.24 5.02
C ILE A 165 -14.27 -7.37 5.99
N LEU A 166 -14.89 -6.86 7.05
CA LEU A 166 -14.18 -6.07 8.07
C LEU A 166 -13.09 -6.87 8.78
N LYS A 167 -13.27 -8.18 8.95
CA LYS A 167 -12.22 -9.06 9.47
C LYS A 167 -11.02 -9.14 8.51
N ALA A 168 -11.27 -9.26 7.20
CA ALA A 168 -10.22 -9.23 6.20
C ALA A 168 -9.46 -7.89 6.19
N PHE A 169 -10.16 -6.77 6.26
CA PHE A 169 -9.55 -5.44 6.41
C PHE A 169 -8.67 -5.36 7.64
N LYS A 170 -9.18 -5.81 8.79
CA LYS A 170 -8.40 -5.84 10.04
C LYS A 170 -7.13 -6.66 9.87
N GLN A 171 -7.23 -7.86 9.34
CA GLN A 171 -6.09 -8.75 9.16
C GLN A 171 -5.03 -8.10 8.27
N PHE A 172 -5.42 -7.49 7.17
CA PHE A 172 -4.52 -6.75 6.28
C PHE A 172 -3.86 -5.57 6.99
N VAL A 173 -4.64 -4.64 7.56
CA VAL A 173 -4.12 -3.43 8.20
C VAL A 173 -3.21 -3.75 9.38
N TRP A 174 -3.60 -4.67 10.27
CA TRP A 174 -2.74 -5.08 11.39
C TRP A 174 -1.50 -5.81 10.90
N GLY A 175 -1.59 -6.60 9.84
CA GLY A 175 -0.46 -7.26 9.22
C GLY A 175 0.59 -6.27 8.76
N VAL A 176 0.22 -5.30 7.91
CA VAL A 176 1.17 -4.33 7.34
C VAL A 176 1.70 -3.30 8.35
N ASN A 177 1.12 -3.21 9.54
CA ASN A 177 1.63 -2.37 10.63
C ASN A 177 2.54 -3.14 11.61
N GLN A 178 2.88 -4.40 11.32
CA GLN A 178 3.87 -5.14 12.11
C GLN A 178 5.29 -4.81 11.65
N PRO A 179 6.28 -4.84 12.57
CA PRO A 179 7.67 -4.65 12.21
C PRO A 179 8.19 -5.73 11.25
N ALA A 180 8.91 -5.33 10.22
CA ALA A 180 9.58 -6.23 9.30
C ALA A 180 11.08 -6.29 9.62
N GLY A 181 11.61 -7.48 9.91
CA GLY A 181 13.03 -7.68 10.25
C GLY A 181 13.97 -7.23 9.14
N ASN A 182 13.59 -7.43 7.88
CA ASN A 182 14.34 -7.00 6.69
C ASN A 182 14.33 -5.48 6.45
N ARG A 183 13.59 -4.71 7.24
CA ARG A 183 13.53 -3.24 7.18
C ARG A 183 13.98 -2.58 8.48
N SER A 184 14.92 -3.18 9.19
CA SER A 184 15.38 -2.68 10.50
C SER A 184 14.23 -2.45 11.48
N TYR A 185 13.27 -3.38 11.50
CA TYR A 185 12.07 -3.35 12.33
C TYR A 185 11.10 -2.19 12.03
N GLN A 186 11.22 -1.55 10.90
CA GLN A 186 10.14 -0.68 10.39
C GLN A 186 9.01 -1.53 9.81
N SER A 187 7.79 -1.05 9.90
CA SER A 187 6.68 -1.65 9.16
C SER A 187 6.90 -1.53 7.64
N PRO A 188 6.45 -2.48 6.83
CA PRO A 188 6.54 -2.35 5.38
C PRO A 188 5.72 -1.15 4.91
N PHE A 189 6.36 -0.25 4.18
CA PHE A 189 5.68 0.91 3.61
C PHE A 189 4.72 0.43 2.52
N THR A 190 3.43 0.45 2.84
CA THR A 190 2.37 -0.10 1.99
C THR A 190 1.45 1.01 1.51
N ASN A 191 1.09 1.00 0.22
CA ASN A 191 0.10 1.90 -0.35
C ASN A 191 -1.07 1.10 -0.97
N ILE A 192 -2.28 1.64 -0.80
CA ILE A 192 -3.50 1.19 -1.51
C ILE A 192 -4.09 2.37 -2.26
N SER A 193 -4.92 2.07 -3.26
CA SER A 193 -5.54 3.12 -4.08
C SER A 193 -7.04 2.93 -4.17
N TYR A 194 -7.74 4.05 -4.19
CA TYR A 194 -9.15 4.18 -4.49
C TYR A 194 -9.30 4.85 -5.85
N TYR A 195 -10.22 4.39 -6.63
CA TYR A 195 -10.49 4.87 -7.99
C TYR A 195 -11.90 5.41 -8.10
N ASP A 196 -12.09 6.52 -8.80
CA ASP A 196 -13.41 6.93 -9.26
C ASP A 196 -13.92 6.01 -10.39
N HIS A 197 -15.16 6.15 -10.78
CA HIS A 197 -15.75 5.32 -11.82
C HIS A 197 -15.02 5.41 -13.17
N THR A 198 -14.58 6.60 -13.54
CA THR A 198 -13.86 6.83 -14.81
C THR A 198 -12.52 6.14 -14.80
N TYR A 199 -11.79 6.30 -13.70
CA TYR A 199 -10.49 5.67 -13.50
C TYR A 199 -10.61 4.13 -13.47
N PHE A 200 -11.59 3.62 -12.71
CA PHE A 200 -11.88 2.19 -12.66
C PHE A 200 -12.19 1.62 -14.04
N THR A 201 -13.07 2.27 -14.81
CA THR A 201 -13.46 1.80 -16.14
C THR A 201 -12.28 1.76 -17.10
N SER A 202 -11.39 2.77 -17.03
CA SER A 202 -10.20 2.84 -17.88
C SER A 202 -9.20 1.74 -17.58
N LEU A 203 -8.92 1.47 -16.30
CA LEU A 203 -7.90 0.49 -15.91
C LEU A 203 -8.42 -0.95 -15.87
N PHE A 204 -9.66 -1.15 -15.43
CA PHE A 204 -10.19 -2.47 -15.10
C PHE A 204 -11.44 -2.88 -15.92
N GLY A 205 -11.88 -2.05 -16.87
CA GLY A 205 -13.03 -2.37 -17.71
C GLY A 205 -12.86 -3.64 -18.53
N GLU A 206 -11.65 -3.94 -18.96
CA GLU A 206 -11.32 -5.17 -19.69
C GLU A 206 -10.63 -6.24 -18.81
N PHE A 207 -10.45 -5.97 -17.53
CA PHE A 207 -9.89 -6.95 -16.61
C PHE A 207 -10.83 -8.13 -16.41
N CYS A 208 -10.26 -9.35 -16.41
CA CYS A 208 -10.97 -10.59 -16.11
C CYS A 208 -10.29 -11.32 -14.97
N TYR A 209 -11.06 -11.81 -14.03
CA TYR A 209 -10.58 -12.72 -12.99
C TYR A 209 -10.15 -14.08 -13.57
N PRO A 210 -9.44 -14.93 -12.81
CA PRO A 210 -9.00 -16.25 -13.28
C PRO A 210 -10.14 -17.16 -13.76
N ASP A 211 -11.35 -16.98 -13.25
CA ASP A 211 -12.55 -17.71 -13.65
C ASP A 211 -13.29 -17.10 -14.87
N GLY A 212 -12.74 -16.02 -15.44
CA GLY A 212 -13.31 -15.30 -16.59
C GLY A 212 -14.39 -14.27 -16.24
N SER A 213 -14.79 -14.15 -14.98
CA SER A 213 -15.71 -13.09 -14.54
C SER A 213 -15.01 -11.72 -14.51
N LYS A 214 -15.81 -10.63 -14.50
CA LYS A 214 -15.31 -9.25 -14.45
C LYS A 214 -15.69 -8.59 -13.13
N PRO A 215 -14.88 -7.65 -12.62
CA PRO A 215 -15.26 -6.86 -11.46
C PRO A 215 -16.41 -5.91 -11.79
N GLU A 216 -17.41 -5.86 -10.94
CA GLU A 216 -18.51 -4.90 -11.03
C GLU A 216 -18.18 -3.63 -10.24
N TRP A 217 -18.38 -2.46 -10.86
CA TRP A 217 -18.09 -1.19 -10.21
C TRP A 217 -18.75 -1.02 -8.84
N ILE A 218 -20.03 -1.36 -8.74
CA ILE A 218 -20.78 -1.22 -7.48
C ILE A 218 -20.18 -2.05 -6.34
N ALA A 219 -19.64 -3.22 -6.65
CA ALA A 219 -18.97 -4.07 -5.68
C ALA A 219 -17.64 -3.42 -5.20
N ILE A 220 -16.85 -2.93 -6.16
CA ILE A 220 -15.56 -2.26 -5.85
C ILE A 220 -15.80 -0.97 -5.08
N ASP A 221 -16.70 -0.10 -5.52
CA ASP A 221 -17.04 1.15 -4.81
C ASP A 221 -17.54 0.87 -3.39
N THR A 222 -18.35 -0.18 -3.21
CA THR A 222 -18.82 -0.60 -1.88
C THR A 222 -17.63 -0.97 -0.97
N LEU A 223 -16.66 -1.77 -1.45
CA LEU A 223 -15.47 -2.13 -0.68
C LEU A 223 -14.62 -0.91 -0.35
N GLN A 224 -14.39 -0.03 -1.32
CA GLN A 224 -13.63 1.21 -1.14
C GLN A 224 -14.26 2.08 -0.04
N ARG A 225 -15.56 2.35 -0.13
CA ARG A 225 -16.28 3.16 0.87
C ARG A 225 -16.31 2.50 2.25
N MET A 226 -16.48 1.18 2.31
CA MET A 226 -16.43 0.43 3.58
C MET A 226 -15.07 0.55 4.23
N PHE A 227 -13.99 0.38 3.47
CA PHE A 227 -12.63 0.48 3.97
C PHE A 227 -12.32 1.90 4.45
N MET A 228 -12.56 2.92 3.61
CA MET A 228 -12.32 4.33 3.96
C MET A 228 -12.97 4.69 5.29
N LYS A 229 -14.28 4.46 5.43
CA LYS A 229 -15.02 4.81 6.66
C LYS A 229 -14.51 4.05 7.87
N TRP A 230 -14.30 2.75 7.72
CA TRP A 230 -13.80 1.92 8.80
C TRP A 230 -12.38 2.32 9.21
N PHE A 231 -11.48 2.52 8.24
CA PHE A 231 -10.07 2.82 8.52
C PHE A 231 -9.90 4.21 9.13
N ASN A 232 -10.65 5.21 8.66
CA ASN A 232 -10.67 6.53 9.27
C ASN A 232 -11.08 6.46 10.75
N GLN A 233 -12.15 5.76 11.06
CA GLN A 233 -12.61 5.59 12.44
C GLN A 233 -11.57 4.90 13.35
N ILE A 234 -10.78 3.98 12.82
CA ILE A 234 -9.71 3.33 13.58
C ILE A 234 -8.53 4.29 13.77
N ARG A 235 -8.13 5.02 12.74
CA ARG A 235 -7.01 6.00 12.79
C ARG A 235 -7.28 7.14 13.77
N LEU A 236 -8.51 7.54 13.95
CA LEU A 236 -8.89 8.52 14.98
C LEU A 236 -8.64 8.01 16.43
N LYS A 237 -8.51 6.70 16.61
CA LYS A 237 -8.32 6.07 17.93
C LYS A 237 -6.94 5.50 18.15
N GLN A 238 -6.22 5.18 17.07
CA GLN A 238 -4.94 4.48 17.10
C GLN A 238 -4.01 5.08 16.03
N VAL A 239 -2.73 5.16 16.35
CA VAL A 239 -1.72 5.55 15.36
C VAL A 239 -1.44 4.35 14.46
N LEU A 240 -1.99 4.38 13.24
CA LEU A 240 -1.73 3.41 12.19
C LEU A 240 -1.17 4.15 10.98
N THR A 241 0.09 3.86 10.63
CA THR A 241 0.77 4.53 9.52
C THR A 241 0.34 3.95 8.18
N PHE A 242 0.13 2.64 8.12
CA PHE A 242 -0.14 1.91 6.87
C PHE A 242 -1.51 1.24 6.85
N PRO A 243 -2.07 1.03 5.65
CA PRO A 243 -1.56 1.51 4.36
C PRO A 243 -1.68 3.03 4.23
N VAL A 244 -0.76 3.63 3.46
CA VAL A 244 -0.95 4.98 2.91
C VAL A 244 -2.01 4.86 1.82
N GLU A 245 -2.91 5.82 1.77
CA GLU A 245 -4.07 5.80 0.87
C GLU A 245 -3.91 6.82 -0.24
N THR A 246 -4.24 6.44 -1.46
CA THR A 246 -4.25 7.31 -2.64
C THR A 246 -5.66 7.36 -3.22
N PHE A 247 -6.17 8.54 -3.41
CA PHE A 247 -7.51 8.81 -3.96
C PHE A 247 -7.34 9.31 -5.41
N ALA A 248 -7.67 8.48 -6.40
CA ALA A 248 -7.43 8.77 -7.81
C ALA A 248 -8.72 9.17 -8.52
N MET A 249 -8.70 10.33 -9.19
CA MET A 249 -9.82 10.91 -9.91
C MET A 249 -9.38 11.46 -11.26
N VAL A 250 -10.29 11.43 -12.24
CA VAL A 250 -10.08 12.02 -13.57
C VAL A 250 -10.80 13.36 -13.68
N HIS A 251 -10.12 14.37 -14.28
CA HIS A 251 -10.70 15.67 -14.59
C HIS A 251 -10.80 15.89 -16.10
N ASN A 252 -11.68 16.79 -16.52
CA ASN A 252 -11.90 17.15 -17.93
C ASN A 252 -11.32 18.51 -18.32
N GLY A 253 -10.51 19.10 -17.45
CA GLY A 253 -9.97 20.45 -17.57
C GLY A 253 -10.69 21.48 -16.71
N ASP A 254 -12.00 21.34 -16.50
CA ASP A 254 -12.81 22.26 -15.69
C ASP A 254 -13.07 21.71 -14.29
N ASP A 255 -13.40 20.42 -14.15
CA ASP A 255 -13.73 19.79 -12.88
C ASP A 255 -13.46 18.27 -12.94
N ILE A 256 -13.57 17.62 -11.77
CA ILE A 256 -13.57 16.16 -11.66
C ILE A 256 -14.81 15.60 -12.37
N ILE A 257 -14.62 14.57 -13.19
CA ILE A 257 -15.69 13.98 -13.98
C ILE A 257 -16.73 13.29 -13.07
N ASP A 258 -16.29 12.53 -12.09
CA ASP A 258 -17.16 11.87 -11.11
C ASP A 258 -17.41 12.78 -9.91
N LEU A 259 -18.47 13.58 -9.98
CA LEU A 259 -18.84 14.53 -8.93
C LEU A 259 -19.24 13.84 -7.61
N ASN A 260 -19.79 12.62 -7.67
CA ASN A 260 -20.12 11.87 -6.45
C ASN A 260 -18.87 11.42 -5.72
N TYR A 261 -17.85 11.03 -6.47
CA TYR A 261 -16.57 10.62 -5.89
C TYR A 261 -15.77 11.83 -5.37
N LYS A 262 -15.84 12.97 -6.07
CA LYS A 262 -15.30 14.25 -5.59
C LYS A 262 -15.93 14.65 -4.26
N GLN A 263 -17.26 14.53 -4.15
CA GLN A 263 -17.96 14.83 -2.90
C GLN A 263 -17.54 13.88 -1.77
N LEU A 264 -17.44 12.58 -2.04
CA LEU A 264 -16.93 11.60 -1.08
C LEU A 264 -15.53 11.97 -0.57
N CYS A 265 -14.64 12.36 -1.48
CA CYS A 265 -13.30 12.82 -1.14
C CYS A 265 -13.33 14.01 -0.17
N ALA A 266 -14.17 15.02 -0.47
CA ALA A 266 -14.34 16.19 0.38
C ALA A 266 -14.93 15.85 1.75
N GLU A 267 -15.91 14.94 1.82
CA GLU A 267 -16.49 14.45 3.07
C GLU A 267 -15.44 13.74 3.93
N MET A 268 -14.62 12.88 3.34
CA MET A 268 -13.57 12.18 4.06
C MET A 268 -12.51 13.13 4.61
N TYR A 269 -12.11 14.15 3.86
CA TYR A 269 -11.23 15.21 4.36
C TYR A 269 -11.86 15.99 5.51
N ALA A 270 -13.15 16.32 5.42
CA ALA A 270 -13.86 17.02 6.47
C ALA A 270 -13.96 16.20 7.78
N GLU A 271 -13.99 14.88 7.67
CA GLU A 271 -13.91 13.95 8.81
C GLU A 271 -12.49 13.76 9.37
N GLY A 272 -11.49 14.43 8.79
CA GLY A 272 -10.08 14.31 9.21
C GLY A 272 -9.34 13.11 8.62
N HIS A 273 -9.87 12.50 7.56
CA HIS A 273 -9.19 11.41 6.85
C HIS A 273 -7.93 11.93 6.15
N SER A 274 -6.85 11.19 6.20
CA SER A 274 -5.57 11.55 5.60
C SER A 274 -5.22 10.61 4.45
N PHE A 275 -5.21 11.14 3.23
CA PHE A 275 -4.82 10.41 2.02
C PHE A 275 -4.24 11.37 0.98
N PHE A 276 -3.55 10.84 0.00
CA PHE A 276 -3.08 11.59 -1.17
C PHE A 276 -4.18 11.66 -2.22
N THR A 277 -4.38 12.82 -2.80
CA THR A 277 -5.30 12.99 -3.93
C THR A 277 -4.50 13.02 -5.23
N TYR A 278 -4.86 12.13 -6.14
CA TYR A 278 -4.29 12.03 -7.48
C TYR A 278 -5.34 12.49 -8.48
N ILE A 279 -5.08 13.58 -9.18
CA ILE A 279 -5.99 14.16 -10.17
C ILE A 279 -5.24 14.24 -11.49
N SER A 280 -5.71 13.54 -12.50
CA SER A 280 -5.12 13.54 -13.83
C SER A 280 -6.17 13.69 -14.93
N ASP A 281 -5.73 14.04 -16.12
CA ASP A 281 -6.56 14.13 -17.32
C ASP A 281 -6.77 12.77 -18.01
N SER A 282 -6.02 11.76 -17.60
CA SER A 282 -6.09 10.39 -18.11
C SER A 282 -5.90 9.38 -16.98
N ALA A 283 -6.35 8.16 -17.21
CA ALA A 283 -6.22 7.03 -16.28
C ALA A 283 -5.43 5.90 -16.93
N ASP A 284 -4.14 6.13 -17.15
CA ASP A 284 -3.25 5.23 -17.91
C ASP A 284 -2.43 4.31 -17.00
N SER A 285 -2.32 4.64 -15.71
CA SER A 285 -1.48 3.93 -14.76
C SER A 285 -2.12 3.87 -13.38
N LEU A 286 -1.68 2.89 -12.59
CA LEU A 286 -2.07 2.81 -11.19
C LEU A 286 -1.54 4.03 -10.43
N ALA A 287 -2.44 4.73 -9.75
CA ALA A 287 -2.05 5.80 -8.85
C ALA A 287 -1.41 5.23 -7.59
N SER A 288 -0.31 5.81 -7.14
CA SER A 288 0.36 5.44 -5.90
C SER A 288 0.95 6.67 -5.20
N CYS A 289 1.42 6.49 -3.96
CA CYS A 289 1.98 7.59 -3.16
C CYS A 289 3.40 8.01 -3.60
N CYS A 290 3.94 7.45 -4.66
CA CYS A 290 5.28 7.77 -5.16
C CYS A 290 5.25 8.24 -6.59
#